data_24196d6aa924c410956248d963f9ab20
#
_entry.id   24196d6aa924c410956248d963f9ab20
#
_cell.length_a   1.000
_cell.length_b   1.000
_cell.length_c   1.000
_cell.angle_alpha   90.00
_cell.angle_beta   90.00
_cell.angle_gamma   90.00
#
_symmetry.space_group_name_H-M   'P 1'
#
loop_
_entity.id
_entity.type
_entity.pdbx_description
1 polymer ?
#
loop_
_entity_poly.entity_id
_entity_poly.type
_entity_poly.pdbx_seq_one_letter_code
_entity_poly.pdbx_strand_id
1 'polypeptide(L)'
;MAVERVRDGERAATVIGSYGFSRTTIYKWLAAAGAPGEGVKALLSKPATGRPRTLSPGQEQQVFRWINGCDPRQYGLDFGLWTRSVVAALIENKFGMRLGVTAVGELLAKLGLTPQKPLQRAYQRDPEAIERWQRETFPAIARQAKASGGEVYFWDESGFRADAVHGKTWGMKGQTPVVARPGQRQSISAASAVNSKGAFWYCTYQGGLNAELFVDLLRRMMCHRTKPVHLVVDGLPAHKTKLVKDYLASTKGMLTLHFLPGYAPELNPDELVWSHVKRTGVARRPLRKGEKLQEKIEAQLAALKKAPRLLRSFFKAPSVAYVTDW
;
A
#
# COMPACT_ATOMS: atom_id res chain seq x y z
N MET A 1 22.61 37.66 -36.15
CA MET A 1 23.92 37.67 -36.87
C MET A 1 23.73 37.87 -38.38
N ALA A 2 23.38 36.92 -39.24
CA ALA A 2 23.29 37.13 -40.70
C ALA A 2 22.25 38.19 -41.11
N VAL A 3 21.05 38.14 -40.56
CA VAL A 3 19.95 39.11 -40.80
C VAL A 3 20.32 40.51 -40.26
N GLU A 4 20.99 40.59 -39.15
CA GLU A 4 21.46 41.87 -38.56
C GLU A 4 22.50 42.55 -39.46
N ARG A 5 23.50 41.81 -39.97
CA ARG A 5 24.52 42.36 -40.88
C ARG A 5 23.87 42.97 -42.13
N VAL A 6 22.85 42.34 -42.69
CA VAL A 6 22.12 42.90 -43.84
C VAL A 6 21.32 44.15 -43.44
N ARG A 7 20.72 44.16 -42.24
CA ARG A 7 20.02 45.34 -41.72
C ARG A 7 20.96 46.51 -41.43
N ASP A 8 22.17 46.25 -41.02
CA ASP A 8 23.22 47.21 -40.77
C ASP A 8 23.87 47.74 -42.07
N GLY A 9 23.31 47.37 -43.22
CA GLY A 9 23.69 47.91 -44.52
C GLY A 9 24.66 47.06 -45.35
N GLU A 10 25.04 45.88 -44.86
CA GLU A 10 25.90 44.95 -45.64
C GLU A 10 25.10 44.31 -46.79
N ARG A 11 25.73 44.19 -47.95
CA ARG A 11 25.09 43.59 -49.14
C ARG A 11 24.72 42.15 -48.85
N ALA A 12 23.45 41.79 -49.09
CA ALA A 12 22.94 40.41 -48.85
C ALA A 12 23.78 39.35 -49.59
N ALA A 13 24.33 39.63 -50.78
CA ALA A 13 25.21 38.75 -51.51
C ALA A 13 26.51 38.41 -50.75
N THR A 14 27.10 39.38 -50.07
CA THR A 14 28.32 39.19 -49.26
C THR A 14 28.03 38.32 -48.05
N VAL A 15 26.91 38.57 -47.35
CA VAL A 15 26.49 37.78 -46.21
C VAL A 15 26.19 36.34 -46.63
N ILE A 16 25.50 36.12 -47.77
CA ILE A 16 25.23 34.82 -48.33
C ILE A 16 26.53 34.03 -48.57
N GLY A 17 27.53 34.70 -49.20
CA GLY A 17 28.82 34.10 -49.43
C GLY A 17 29.58 33.72 -48.16
N SER A 18 29.49 34.58 -47.11
CA SER A 18 30.16 34.36 -45.80
C SER A 18 29.62 33.19 -45.03
N TYR A 19 28.30 32.93 -45.11
CA TYR A 19 27.61 31.89 -44.30
C TYR A 19 27.19 30.64 -45.10
N GLY A 20 27.33 30.67 -46.44
CA GLY A 20 26.92 29.55 -47.28
C GLY A 20 25.39 29.30 -47.37
N PHE A 21 24.56 30.28 -47.03
CA PHE A 21 23.11 30.16 -47.12
C PHE A 21 22.62 30.39 -48.57
N SER A 22 21.45 29.83 -48.90
CA SER A 22 20.79 30.14 -50.15
C SER A 22 20.26 31.57 -50.17
N ARG A 23 20.20 32.19 -51.32
CA ARG A 23 19.60 33.51 -51.53
C ARG A 23 18.16 33.56 -51.00
N THR A 24 17.38 32.53 -51.30
CA THR A 24 15.99 32.40 -50.83
C THR A 24 15.87 32.37 -49.31
N THR A 25 16.82 31.73 -48.63
CA THR A 25 16.83 31.63 -47.16
C THR A 25 17.03 33.00 -46.51
N ILE A 26 18.02 33.77 -46.95
CA ILE A 26 18.29 35.11 -46.39
C ILE A 26 17.07 36.04 -46.57
N TYR A 27 16.52 36.09 -47.81
CA TYR A 27 15.35 36.96 -48.06
C TYR A 27 14.08 36.53 -47.31
N LYS A 28 13.86 35.23 -47.09
CA LYS A 28 12.78 34.75 -46.21
C LYS A 28 12.99 35.21 -44.77
N TRP A 29 14.20 35.14 -44.26
CA TRP A 29 14.52 35.59 -42.90
C TRP A 29 14.38 37.12 -42.75
N LEU A 30 14.83 37.89 -43.75
CA LEU A 30 14.66 39.33 -43.76
C LEU A 30 13.19 39.74 -43.77
N ALA A 31 12.38 39.06 -44.57
CA ALA A 31 10.94 39.29 -44.60
C ALA A 31 10.27 38.92 -43.25
N ALA A 32 10.62 37.77 -42.68
CA ALA A 32 10.10 37.36 -41.37
C ALA A 32 10.50 38.32 -40.26
N ALA A 33 11.76 38.74 -40.22
CA ALA A 33 12.27 39.69 -39.25
C ALA A 33 11.76 41.13 -39.44
N GLY A 34 11.28 41.47 -40.66
CA GLY A 34 10.68 42.78 -40.97
C GLY A 34 9.20 42.92 -40.56
N ALA A 35 8.56 41.86 -40.08
CA ALA A 35 7.18 41.93 -39.62
C ALA A 35 7.06 42.84 -38.38
N PRO A 36 5.98 43.65 -38.31
CA PRO A 36 5.76 44.60 -37.22
C PRO A 36 5.75 43.88 -35.84
N GLY A 37 6.56 44.32 -34.91
CA GLY A 37 6.59 43.84 -33.51
C GLY A 37 7.43 42.58 -33.23
N GLU A 38 7.85 41.81 -34.23
CA GLU A 38 8.52 40.52 -33.98
C GLU A 38 10.08 40.59 -34.10
N GLY A 39 10.62 41.40 -35.01
CA GLY A 39 12.07 41.55 -35.18
C GLY A 39 12.80 40.23 -35.37
N VAL A 40 14.01 40.10 -34.83
CA VAL A 40 14.84 38.88 -34.91
C VAL A 40 14.21 37.68 -34.16
N LYS A 41 13.27 37.93 -33.25
CA LYS A 41 12.56 36.85 -32.51
C LYS A 41 11.69 35.98 -33.45
N ALA A 42 11.23 36.52 -34.58
CA ALA A 42 10.52 35.75 -35.59
C ALA A 42 11.35 34.63 -36.23
N LEU A 43 12.69 34.72 -36.11
CA LEU A 43 13.63 33.72 -36.65
C LEU A 43 13.92 32.57 -35.69
N LEU A 44 13.43 32.67 -34.44
CA LEU A 44 13.58 31.56 -33.49
C LEU A 44 12.78 30.35 -33.95
N SER A 45 13.38 29.15 -33.80
CA SER A 45 12.68 27.90 -34.11
C SER A 45 11.40 27.79 -33.30
N LYS A 46 10.27 27.70 -33.96
CA LYS A 46 8.99 27.42 -33.32
C LYS A 46 8.90 25.92 -33.02
N PRO A 47 8.45 25.51 -31.83
CA PRO A 47 8.20 24.11 -31.55
C PRO A 47 7.26 23.53 -32.63
N ALA A 48 7.59 22.36 -33.15
CA ALA A 48 6.67 21.66 -34.06
C ALA A 48 5.35 21.39 -33.35
N THR A 49 4.25 21.58 -34.05
CA THR A 49 2.88 21.37 -33.49
C THR A 49 2.62 19.91 -33.07
N GLY A 50 3.50 18.99 -33.48
CA GLY A 50 3.37 17.58 -33.18
C GLY A 50 2.14 16.93 -33.85
N ARG A 51 1.90 15.66 -33.51
CA ARG A 51 0.70 14.95 -33.93
C ARG A 51 -0.53 15.54 -33.20
N PRO A 52 -1.64 15.80 -33.91
CA PRO A 52 -2.89 16.23 -33.26
C PRO A 52 -3.31 15.29 -32.15
N ARG A 53 -3.82 15.86 -31.06
CA ARG A 53 -4.32 15.07 -29.93
C ARG A 53 -5.56 14.27 -30.34
N THR A 54 -5.61 12.99 -29.98
CA THR A 54 -6.77 12.14 -30.26
C THR A 54 -7.97 12.54 -29.38
N LEU A 55 -7.71 12.91 -28.11
CA LEU A 55 -8.72 13.41 -27.17
C LEU A 55 -8.56 14.92 -26.96
N SER A 56 -9.67 15.65 -26.89
CA SER A 56 -9.66 17.04 -26.46
C SER A 56 -9.35 17.16 -24.97
N PRO A 57 -8.87 18.33 -24.49
CA PRO A 57 -8.62 18.54 -23.06
C PRO A 57 -9.84 18.27 -22.16
N GLY A 58 -11.04 18.59 -22.62
CA GLY A 58 -12.29 18.30 -21.93
C GLY A 58 -12.59 16.81 -21.81
N GLN A 59 -12.32 16.05 -22.86
CA GLN A 59 -12.47 14.59 -22.87
C GLN A 59 -11.42 13.92 -21.96
N GLU A 60 -10.17 14.39 -21.98
CA GLU A 60 -9.13 13.91 -21.06
C GLU A 60 -9.53 14.11 -19.59
N GLN A 61 -10.10 15.28 -19.26
CA GLN A 61 -10.59 15.57 -17.92
C GLN A 61 -11.82 14.73 -17.54
N GLN A 62 -12.63 14.36 -18.50
CA GLN A 62 -13.76 13.48 -18.26
C GLN A 62 -13.31 12.05 -17.98
N VAL A 63 -12.31 11.55 -18.70
CA VAL A 63 -11.65 10.26 -18.41
C VAL A 63 -11.08 10.24 -16.99
N PHE A 64 -10.39 11.31 -16.57
CA PHE A 64 -9.91 11.44 -15.20
C PHE A 64 -11.03 11.31 -14.16
N ARG A 65 -12.15 12.03 -14.34
CA ARG A 65 -13.30 11.97 -13.41
C ARG A 65 -13.92 10.58 -13.35
N TRP A 66 -14.03 9.88 -14.48
CA TRP A 66 -14.54 8.51 -14.51
C TRP A 66 -13.70 7.55 -13.68
N ILE A 67 -12.38 7.66 -13.76
CA ILE A 67 -11.46 6.73 -13.08
C ILE A 67 -11.30 7.09 -11.62
N ASN A 68 -11.22 8.38 -11.28
CA ASN A 68 -10.88 8.85 -9.93
C ASN A 68 -12.07 8.89 -8.95
N GLY A 69 -13.26 8.56 -9.35
CA GLY A 69 -14.41 8.65 -8.45
C GLY A 69 -15.41 7.51 -8.58
N CYS A 70 -15.19 6.62 -9.54
CA CYS A 70 -16.21 5.67 -9.94
C CYS A 70 -15.61 4.27 -10.19
N ASP A 71 -16.48 3.28 -10.09
CA ASP A 71 -16.19 1.89 -10.43
C ASP A 71 -16.58 1.63 -11.91
N PRO A 72 -15.85 0.79 -12.66
CA PRO A 72 -16.21 0.45 -14.04
C PRO A 72 -17.66 -0.01 -14.23
N ARG A 73 -18.24 -0.70 -13.25
CA ARG A 73 -19.61 -1.20 -13.26
C ARG A 73 -20.67 -0.08 -13.38
N GLN A 74 -20.36 1.11 -12.86
CA GLN A 74 -21.24 2.29 -12.99
C GLN A 74 -21.38 2.79 -14.44
N TYR A 75 -20.48 2.31 -15.32
CA TYR A 75 -20.51 2.61 -16.77
C TYR A 75 -20.95 1.41 -17.61
N GLY A 76 -21.53 0.38 -16.97
CA GLY A 76 -22.00 -0.84 -17.65
C GLY A 76 -20.89 -1.81 -18.07
N LEU A 77 -19.71 -1.66 -17.49
CA LEU A 77 -18.59 -2.58 -17.71
C LEU A 77 -18.52 -3.58 -16.54
N ASP A 78 -18.55 -4.87 -16.85
CA ASP A 78 -18.52 -5.94 -15.84
C ASP A 78 -17.09 -6.21 -15.33
N PHE A 79 -16.49 -5.17 -14.72
CA PHE A 79 -15.16 -5.21 -14.12
C PHE A 79 -15.14 -4.44 -12.81
N GLY A 80 -14.49 -5.00 -11.77
CA GLY A 80 -14.32 -4.34 -10.46
C GLY A 80 -13.10 -3.42 -10.37
N LEU A 81 -12.22 -3.41 -11.39
CA LEU A 81 -10.98 -2.63 -11.37
C LEU A 81 -10.74 -1.97 -12.72
N TRP A 82 -10.23 -0.73 -12.67
CA TRP A 82 -9.76 -0.03 -13.85
C TRP A 82 -8.45 -0.65 -14.35
N THR A 83 -8.47 -1.21 -15.54
CA THR A 83 -7.29 -1.59 -16.32
C THR A 83 -7.18 -0.72 -17.55
N ARG A 84 -6.01 -0.67 -18.17
CA ARG A 84 -5.83 0.08 -19.42
C ARG A 84 -6.82 -0.36 -20.51
N SER A 85 -7.11 -1.66 -20.59
CA SER A 85 -8.08 -2.20 -21.56
C SER A 85 -9.51 -1.77 -21.26
N VAL A 86 -9.91 -1.75 -19.97
CA VAL A 86 -11.23 -1.29 -19.54
C VAL A 86 -11.40 0.20 -19.82
N VAL A 87 -10.38 1.00 -19.59
CA VAL A 87 -10.37 2.44 -19.92
C VAL A 87 -10.45 2.64 -21.42
N ALA A 88 -9.73 1.85 -22.24
CA ALA A 88 -9.82 1.91 -23.69
C ALA A 88 -11.24 1.61 -24.18
N ALA A 89 -11.87 0.57 -23.66
CA ALA A 89 -13.26 0.22 -23.99
C ALA A 89 -14.25 1.32 -23.59
N LEU A 90 -14.06 1.97 -22.44
CA LEU A 90 -14.90 3.08 -22.02
C LEU A 90 -14.77 4.29 -22.96
N ILE A 91 -13.54 4.63 -23.35
CA ILE A 91 -13.27 5.73 -24.31
C ILE A 91 -13.91 5.43 -25.66
N GLU A 92 -13.80 4.20 -26.15
CA GLU A 92 -14.43 3.75 -27.39
C GLU A 92 -15.97 3.85 -27.29
N ASN A 93 -16.56 3.37 -26.20
CA ASN A 93 -18.01 3.41 -25.98
C ASN A 93 -18.56 4.84 -25.83
N LYS A 94 -17.84 5.74 -25.17
CA LYS A 94 -18.33 7.09 -24.86
C LYS A 94 -17.98 8.14 -25.92
N PHE A 95 -16.86 7.98 -26.61
CA PHE A 95 -16.38 8.98 -27.57
C PHE A 95 -16.27 8.43 -29.00
N GLY A 96 -16.48 7.12 -29.23
CA GLY A 96 -16.28 6.48 -30.53
C GLY A 96 -14.82 6.43 -31.00
N MET A 97 -13.87 6.67 -30.08
CA MET A 97 -12.44 6.77 -30.40
C MET A 97 -11.67 5.57 -29.87
N ARG A 98 -11.00 4.86 -30.77
CA ARG A 98 -10.21 3.68 -30.42
C ARG A 98 -8.77 4.05 -30.06
N LEU A 99 -8.39 3.80 -28.81
CA LEU A 99 -7.04 3.99 -28.31
C LEU A 99 -6.39 2.65 -27.99
N GLY A 100 -5.11 2.49 -28.38
CA GLY A 100 -4.32 1.34 -27.95
C GLY A 100 -3.96 1.39 -26.47
N VAL A 101 -3.73 0.24 -25.86
CA VAL A 101 -3.42 0.08 -24.43
C VAL A 101 -2.20 0.91 -23.99
N THR A 102 -1.21 1.08 -24.87
CA THR A 102 -0.03 1.92 -24.62
C THR A 102 -0.41 3.39 -24.56
N ALA A 103 -1.17 3.88 -25.53
CA ALA A 103 -1.64 5.28 -25.58
C ALA A 103 -2.54 5.61 -24.38
N VAL A 104 -3.39 4.67 -23.94
CA VAL A 104 -4.13 4.80 -22.68
C VAL A 104 -3.19 4.90 -21.49
N GLY A 105 -2.12 4.11 -21.44
CA GLY A 105 -1.13 4.19 -20.37
C GLY A 105 -0.45 5.57 -20.30
N GLU A 106 -0.10 6.13 -21.45
CA GLU A 106 0.49 7.48 -21.55
C GLU A 106 -0.51 8.57 -21.15
N LEU A 107 -1.77 8.43 -21.58
CA LEU A 107 -2.86 9.32 -21.16
C LEU A 107 -3.06 9.30 -19.64
N LEU A 108 -3.13 8.11 -19.03
CA LEU A 108 -3.29 7.98 -17.57
C LEU A 108 -2.11 8.61 -16.82
N ALA A 109 -0.89 8.37 -17.27
CA ALA A 109 0.30 8.99 -16.68
C ALA A 109 0.29 10.53 -16.81
N LYS A 110 -0.11 11.05 -17.97
CA LYS A 110 -0.29 12.49 -18.21
C LYS A 110 -1.33 13.11 -17.28
N LEU A 111 -2.39 12.36 -16.95
CA LEU A 111 -3.44 12.77 -16.02
C LEU A 111 -3.05 12.60 -14.55
N GLY A 112 -1.81 12.21 -14.25
CA GLY A 112 -1.32 11.99 -12.89
C GLY A 112 -1.81 10.69 -12.23
N LEU A 113 -2.40 9.78 -13.02
CA LEU A 113 -2.90 8.49 -12.54
C LEU A 113 -1.81 7.42 -12.63
N THR A 114 -1.56 6.73 -11.53
CA THR A 114 -0.58 5.64 -11.45
C THR A 114 -1.25 4.34 -11.03
N PRO A 115 -0.74 3.16 -11.45
CA PRO A 115 -1.26 1.89 -10.97
C PRO A 115 -1.12 1.77 -9.45
N GLN A 116 -2.24 1.58 -8.76
CA GLN A 116 -2.31 1.42 -7.32
C GLN A 116 -2.84 0.03 -6.97
N LYS A 117 -2.33 -0.56 -5.88
CA LYS A 117 -2.96 -1.74 -5.30
C LYS A 117 -4.16 -1.29 -4.48
N PRO A 118 -5.38 -1.68 -4.83
CA PRO A 118 -6.56 -1.22 -4.10
C PRO A 118 -6.54 -1.75 -2.66
N LEU A 119 -6.96 -0.91 -1.73
CA LEU A 119 -7.24 -1.33 -0.36
C LEU A 119 -8.56 -2.09 -0.36
N GLN A 120 -8.52 -3.32 0.16
CA GLN A 120 -9.74 -4.09 0.37
C GLN A 120 -10.37 -3.66 1.70
N ARG A 121 -11.63 -3.24 1.66
CA ARG A 121 -12.43 -2.92 2.83
C ARG A 121 -13.69 -3.78 2.81
N ALA A 122 -14.03 -4.37 3.96
CA ALA A 122 -15.29 -5.09 4.08
C ALA A 122 -16.48 -4.13 3.98
N TYR A 123 -17.55 -4.56 3.33
CA TYR A 123 -18.79 -3.78 3.28
C TYR A 123 -19.41 -3.56 4.67
N GLN A 124 -19.15 -4.48 5.59
CA GLN A 124 -19.65 -4.46 6.98
C GLN A 124 -18.84 -3.52 7.90
N ARG A 125 -17.82 -2.84 7.37
CA ARG A 125 -17.00 -1.90 8.14
C ARG A 125 -17.86 -0.70 8.56
N ASP A 126 -17.86 -0.41 9.86
CA ASP A 126 -18.59 0.70 10.46
C ASP A 126 -17.60 1.84 10.83
N PRO A 127 -17.59 2.95 10.08
CA PRO A 127 -16.72 4.10 10.36
C PRO A 127 -17.01 4.77 11.70
N GLU A 128 -18.29 4.82 12.12
CA GLU A 128 -18.68 5.46 13.38
C GLU A 128 -18.21 4.64 14.57
N ALA A 129 -18.33 3.31 14.50
CA ALA A 129 -17.80 2.42 15.52
C ALA A 129 -16.27 2.53 15.65
N ILE A 130 -15.55 2.71 14.53
CA ILE A 130 -14.10 2.93 14.53
C ILE A 130 -13.75 4.26 15.19
N GLU A 131 -14.44 5.35 14.85
CA GLU A 131 -14.21 6.66 15.44
C GLU A 131 -14.51 6.65 16.95
N ARG A 132 -15.63 6.05 17.35
CA ARG A 132 -16.01 5.85 18.77
C ARG A 132 -14.95 5.03 19.51
N TRP A 133 -14.43 3.98 18.89
CA TRP A 133 -13.35 3.19 19.46
C TRP A 133 -12.12 4.05 19.76
N GLN A 134 -11.67 4.83 18.80
CA GLN A 134 -10.47 5.65 18.96
C GLN A 134 -10.65 6.80 19.95
N ARG A 135 -11.81 7.46 19.95
CA ARG A 135 -12.05 8.66 20.77
C ARG A 135 -12.57 8.38 22.17
N GLU A 136 -13.28 7.27 22.37
CA GLU A 136 -13.98 7.00 23.63
C GLU A 136 -13.57 5.66 24.25
N THR A 137 -13.72 4.56 23.50
CA THR A 137 -13.60 3.20 24.05
C THR A 137 -12.17 2.89 24.46
N PHE A 138 -11.22 3.06 23.55
CA PHE A 138 -9.81 2.79 23.85
C PHE A 138 -9.25 3.70 24.94
N PRO A 139 -9.50 5.01 24.95
CA PRO A 139 -9.13 5.89 26.06
C PRO A 139 -9.68 5.44 27.43
N ALA A 140 -10.91 4.92 27.46
CA ALA A 140 -11.48 4.37 28.69
C ALA A 140 -10.73 3.11 29.15
N ILE A 141 -10.38 2.21 28.21
CA ILE A 141 -9.57 1.01 28.49
C ILE A 141 -8.19 1.42 29.03
N ALA A 142 -7.52 2.39 28.40
CA ALA A 142 -6.21 2.87 28.83
C ALA A 142 -6.24 3.47 30.24
N ARG A 143 -7.27 4.27 30.56
CA ARG A 143 -7.49 4.80 31.92
C ARG A 143 -7.73 3.69 32.92
N GLN A 144 -8.58 2.70 32.59
CA GLN A 144 -8.84 1.55 33.47
C GLN A 144 -7.56 0.73 33.72
N ALA A 145 -6.78 0.46 32.69
CA ALA A 145 -5.50 -0.22 32.82
C ALA A 145 -4.53 0.56 33.72
N LYS A 146 -4.43 1.88 33.52
CA LYS A 146 -3.58 2.74 34.37
C LYS A 146 -4.04 2.75 35.82
N ALA A 147 -5.36 2.82 36.09
CA ALA A 147 -5.92 2.81 37.44
C ALA A 147 -5.68 1.48 38.19
N SER A 148 -5.70 0.35 37.47
CA SER A 148 -5.39 -0.98 38.01
C SER A 148 -3.90 -1.31 38.10
N GLY A 149 -3.01 -0.42 37.63
CA GLY A 149 -1.57 -0.71 37.44
C GLY A 149 -1.29 -1.78 36.41
N GLY A 150 -2.25 -2.03 35.53
CA GLY A 150 -2.21 -3.03 34.48
C GLY A 150 -1.53 -2.56 33.20
N GLU A 151 -1.54 -3.44 32.21
CA GLU A 151 -0.96 -3.24 30.89
C GLU A 151 -1.96 -3.57 29.81
N VAL A 152 -2.01 -2.76 28.71
CA VAL A 152 -2.83 -3.04 27.55
C VAL A 152 -2.00 -3.79 26.51
N TYR A 153 -2.53 -4.91 26.03
CA TYR A 153 -1.97 -5.70 24.94
C TYR A 153 -2.99 -5.83 23.82
N PHE A 154 -2.48 -5.91 22.60
CA PHE A 154 -3.25 -6.25 21.41
C PHE A 154 -2.88 -7.66 20.98
N TRP A 155 -3.87 -8.47 20.71
CA TRP A 155 -3.76 -9.86 20.36
C TRP A 155 -4.22 -10.10 18.94
N ASP A 156 -3.52 -11.01 18.25
CA ASP A 156 -3.91 -11.50 16.94
C ASP A 156 -3.32 -12.88 16.64
N GLU A 157 -3.87 -13.56 15.65
CA GLU A 157 -3.39 -14.84 15.15
C GLU A 157 -2.97 -14.75 13.69
N SER A 158 -2.03 -15.61 13.32
CA SER A 158 -1.57 -15.69 11.94
C SER A 158 -1.18 -17.09 11.54
N GLY A 159 -1.66 -17.50 10.35
CA GLY A 159 -1.22 -18.72 9.71
C GLY A 159 0.01 -18.50 8.81
N PHE A 160 0.89 -19.48 8.79
CA PHE A 160 2.09 -19.53 7.95
C PHE A 160 2.08 -20.81 7.12
N ARG A 161 2.59 -20.71 5.89
CA ARG A 161 2.73 -21.83 4.97
C ARG A 161 4.13 -21.84 4.39
N ALA A 162 4.70 -23.02 4.23
CA ALA A 162 6.04 -23.20 3.67
C ALA A 162 6.14 -22.81 2.19
N ASP A 163 5.02 -22.87 1.47
CA ASP A 163 4.93 -22.54 0.04
C ASP A 163 4.66 -21.06 -0.26
N ALA A 164 4.50 -20.23 0.77
CA ALA A 164 4.23 -18.79 0.64
C ALA A 164 5.50 -18.00 0.29
N VAL A 165 6.01 -18.17 -0.92
CA VAL A 165 7.10 -17.33 -1.46
C VAL A 165 6.48 -16.13 -2.16
N HIS A 166 6.76 -14.93 -1.68
CA HIS A 166 6.27 -13.69 -2.23
C HIS A 166 7.41 -12.73 -2.58
N GLY A 167 7.30 -12.09 -3.73
CA GLY A 167 8.24 -11.07 -4.16
C GLY A 167 8.75 -11.31 -5.58
N LYS A 168 9.57 -10.36 -6.03
CA LYS A 168 10.29 -10.43 -7.30
C LYS A 168 11.78 -10.65 -7.02
N THR A 169 12.45 -11.39 -7.87
CA THR A 169 13.91 -11.53 -7.87
C THR A 169 14.48 -11.15 -9.22
N TRP A 170 15.78 -10.96 -9.28
CA TRP A 170 16.48 -10.64 -10.51
C TRP A 170 16.82 -11.91 -11.29
N GLY A 171 16.72 -11.85 -12.60
CA GLY A 171 17.09 -12.88 -13.54
C GLY A 171 17.37 -12.29 -14.91
N MET A 172 17.97 -13.07 -15.79
CA MET A 172 18.20 -12.65 -17.19
C MET A 172 16.86 -12.45 -17.89
N LYS A 173 16.79 -11.45 -18.78
CA LYS A 173 15.59 -11.19 -19.57
C LYS A 173 15.19 -12.45 -20.37
N GLY A 174 13.94 -12.87 -20.20
CA GLY A 174 13.40 -14.08 -20.85
C GLY A 174 13.70 -15.40 -20.10
N GLN A 175 14.46 -15.36 -19.00
CA GLN A 175 14.72 -16.53 -18.15
C GLN A 175 14.10 -16.33 -16.79
N THR A 176 13.02 -17.05 -16.49
CA THR A 176 12.34 -16.96 -15.21
C THR A 176 13.15 -17.70 -14.13
N PRO A 177 13.60 -17.02 -13.06
CA PRO A 177 14.30 -17.67 -11.97
C PRO A 177 13.42 -18.70 -11.27
N VAL A 178 14.01 -19.86 -10.93
CA VAL A 178 13.34 -20.93 -10.20
C VAL A 178 13.78 -20.91 -8.73
N VAL A 179 12.82 -20.94 -7.83
CA VAL A 179 13.05 -21.08 -6.39
C VAL A 179 12.58 -22.47 -5.95
N ALA A 180 13.51 -23.30 -5.50
CA ALA A 180 13.17 -24.61 -4.93
C ALA A 180 12.44 -24.43 -3.59
N ARG A 181 11.36 -25.20 -3.39
CA ARG A 181 10.56 -25.21 -2.16
C ARG A 181 10.20 -26.63 -1.78
N PRO A 182 9.90 -26.92 -0.50
CA PRO A 182 9.39 -28.24 -0.10
C PRO A 182 8.09 -28.59 -0.83
N GLY A 183 7.98 -29.79 -1.35
CA GLY A 183 6.75 -30.30 -1.98
C GLY A 183 5.63 -30.56 -0.95
N GLN A 184 5.99 -30.84 0.30
CA GLN A 184 5.03 -31.03 1.40
C GLN A 184 4.46 -29.70 1.88
N ARG A 185 3.15 -29.62 2.05
CA ARG A 185 2.44 -28.44 2.57
C ARG A 185 2.55 -28.39 4.09
N GLN A 186 3.69 -27.89 4.58
CA GLN A 186 3.79 -27.55 6.01
C GLN A 186 3.02 -26.26 6.28
N SER A 187 2.20 -26.28 7.32
CA SER A 187 1.52 -25.10 7.85
C SER A 187 1.67 -25.05 9.36
N ILE A 188 1.72 -23.87 9.92
CA ILE A 188 1.77 -23.60 11.37
C ILE A 188 0.97 -22.34 11.65
N SER A 189 0.25 -22.30 12.73
CA SER A 189 -0.40 -21.11 13.27
C SER A 189 0.40 -20.53 14.43
N ALA A 190 0.32 -19.24 14.63
CA ALA A 190 0.89 -18.59 15.78
C ALA A 190 -0.07 -17.51 16.29
N ALA A 191 -0.08 -17.32 17.60
CA ALA A 191 -0.74 -16.21 18.27
C ALA A 191 0.30 -15.30 18.90
N SER A 192 0.04 -14.00 18.92
CA SER A 192 0.89 -13.04 19.62
C SER A 192 0.09 -12.00 20.39
N ALA A 193 0.78 -11.35 21.31
CA ALA A 193 0.26 -10.18 22.01
C ALA A 193 1.39 -9.14 22.14
N VAL A 194 1.11 -7.92 21.71
CA VAL A 194 2.06 -6.81 21.72
C VAL A 194 1.53 -5.60 22.45
N ASN A 195 2.40 -4.84 23.13
CA ASN A 195 2.03 -3.58 23.75
C ASN A 195 2.88 -2.40 23.23
N SER A 196 2.41 -1.18 23.48
CA SER A 196 3.08 0.06 23.05
C SER A 196 4.46 0.26 23.69
N LYS A 197 4.78 -0.44 24.79
CA LYS A 197 6.09 -0.40 25.46
C LYS A 197 7.11 -1.37 24.82
N GLY A 198 6.67 -2.19 23.85
CA GLY A 198 7.49 -3.15 23.12
C GLY A 198 7.62 -4.50 23.84
N ALA A 199 6.74 -4.81 24.77
CA ALA A 199 6.62 -6.16 25.30
C ALA A 199 5.87 -7.04 24.28
N PHE A 200 6.33 -8.27 24.14
CA PHE A 200 5.84 -9.22 23.15
C PHE A 200 5.73 -10.61 23.73
N TRP A 201 4.57 -11.20 23.62
CA TRP A 201 4.29 -12.60 23.90
C TRP A 201 3.90 -13.30 22.60
N TYR A 202 4.25 -14.58 22.45
CA TYR A 202 3.85 -15.39 21.30
C TYR A 202 3.82 -16.87 21.65
N CYS A 203 3.05 -17.64 20.89
CA CYS A 203 3.01 -19.09 20.92
C CYS A 203 2.66 -19.64 19.54
N THR A 204 3.32 -20.73 19.13
CA THR A 204 2.98 -21.47 17.90
C THR A 204 2.10 -22.67 18.23
N TYR A 205 1.19 -23.02 17.31
CA TYR A 205 0.30 -24.15 17.48
C TYR A 205 -0.13 -24.71 16.10
N GLN A 206 -0.69 -25.94 16.10
CA GLN A 206 -1.17 -26.60 14.90
C GLN A 206 -2.67 -26.33 14.72
N GLY A 207 -3.10 -26.20 13.46
CA GLY A 207 -4.51 -26.04 13.11
C GLY A 207 -5.07 -24.63 13.33
N GLY A 208 -6.40 -24.54 13.43
CA GLY A 208 -7.14 -23.31 13.69
C GLY A 208 -7.36 -23.04 15.18
N LEU A 209 -7.63 -21.80 15.53
CA LEU A 209 -7.99 -21.43 16.90
C LEU A 209 -9.43 -21.83 17.20
N ASN A 210 -9.61 -22.51 18.31
CA ASN A 210 -10.91 -22.77 18.94
C ASN A 210 -10.92 -22.22 20.38
N ALA A 211 -12.06 -22.32 21.06
CA ALA A 211 -12.21 -21.73 22.40
C ALA A 211 -11.31 -22.38 23.45
N GLU A 212 -11.15 -23.71 23.40
CA GLU A 212 -10.31 -24.46 24.32
C GLU A 212 -8.84 -24.06 24.17
N LEU A 213 -8.36 -24.02 22.94
CA LEU A 213 -7.00 -23.60 22.64
C LEU A 213 -6.78 -22.14 23.02
N PHE A 214 -7.74 -21.26 22.76
CA PHE A 214 -7.64 -19.85 23.15
C PHE A 214 -7.48 -19.70 24.67
N VAL A 215 -8.29 -20.42 25.46
CA VAL A 215 -8.15 -20.42 26.93
C VAL A 215 -6.79 -20.98 27.37
N ASP A 216 -6.29 -22.04 26.73
CA ASP A 216 -4.95 -22.55 27.02
C ASP A 216 -3.85 -21.51 26.72
N LEU A 217 -3.93 -20.85 25.57
CA LEU A 217 -2.99 -19.77 25.22
C LEU A 217 -3.08 -18.59 26.20
N LEU A 218 -4.28 -18.21 26.63
CA LEU A 218 -4.46 -17.17 27.66
C LEU A 218 -3.83 -17.58 29.00
N ARG A 219 -3.99 -18.84 29.42
CA ARG A 219 -3.31 -19.38 30.63
C ARG A 219 -1.80 -19.27 30.52
N ARG A 220 -1.24 -19.65 29.39
CA ARG A 220 0.21 -19.54 29.12
C ARG A 220 0.66 -18.09 29.12
N MET A 221 -0.13 -17.19 28.54
CA MET A 221 0.18 -15.75 28.51
C MET A 221 0.16 -15.16 29.92
N MET A 222 -0.78 -15.59 30.76
CA MET A 222 -0.96 -15.10 32.13
C MET A 222 -0.03 -15.75 33.15
N CYS A 223 0.66 -16.82 32.79
CA CYS A 223 1.60 -17.52 33.67
C CYS A 223 2.67 -16.55 34.20
N HIS A 224 2.85 -16.54 35.54
CA HIS A 224 3.79 -15.66 36.25
C HIS A 224 3.56 -14.14 36.07
N ARG A 225 2.43 -13.70 35.56
CA ARG A 225 2.12 -12.26 35.52
C ARG A 225 1.61 -11.78 36.86
N THR A 226 2.16 -10.67 37.31
CA THR A 226 1.81 -10.01 38.57
C THR A 226 0.97 -8.75 38.36
N LYS A 227 0.88 -8.27 37.11
CA LYS A 227 0.10 -7.08 36.75
C LYS A 227 -1.14 -7.48 35.96
N PRO A 228 -2.27 -6.79 36.18
CA PRO A 228 -3.45 -6.97 35.37
C PRO A 228 -3.17 -6.76 33.85
N VAL A 229 -3.83 -7.53 33.02
CA VAL A 229 -3.76 -7.42 31.56
C VAL A 229 -5.12 -7.06 30.98
N HIS A 230 -5.16 -5.98 30.25
CA HIS A 230 -6.28 -5.59 29.40
C HIS A 230 -5.93 -6.03 27.97
N LEU A 231 -6.54 -7.11 27.50
CA LEU A 231 -6.23 -7.71 26.21
C LEU A 231 -7.27 -7.29 25.18
N VAL A 232 -6.84 -6.59 24.14
CA VAL A 232 -7.67 -6.19 23.01
C VAL A 232 -7.58 -7.29 21.95
N VAL A 233 -8.71 -7.86 21.59
CA VAL A 233 -8.86 -8.95 20.62
C VAL A 233 -9.85 -8.57 19.53
N ASP A 234 -9.84 -9.27 18.42
CA ASP A 234 -10.87 -9.18 17.40
C ASP A 234 -12.20 -9.82 17.83
N GLY A 235 -13.18 -9.75 16.96
CA GLY A 235 -14.53 -10.26 17.21
C GLY A 235 -14.75 -11.73 16.92
N LEU A 236 -13.71 -12.57 16.81
CA LEU A 236 -13.88 -14.00 16.49
C LEU A 236 -14.85 -14.70 17.45
N PRO A 237 -15.71 -15.61 16.95
CA PRO A 237 -16.64 -16.36 17.81
C PRO A 237 -15.94 -17.13 18.94
N ALA A 238 -14.74 -17.67 18.67
CA ALA A 238 -13.95 -18.38 19.67
C ALA A 238 -13.64 -17.55 20.92
N HIS A 239 -13.48 -16.24 20.79
CA HIS A 239 -13.18 -15.32 21.89
C HIS A 239 -14.40 -14.99 22.76
N LYS A 240 -15.62 -15.27 22.30
CA LYS A 240 -16.88 -14.85 22.95
C LYS A 240 -17.62 -16.00 23.64
N THR A 241 -17.04 -17.19 23.65
CA THR A 241 -17.68 -18.39 24.19
C THR A 241 -17.86 -18.33 25.70
N LYS A 242 -18.75 -19.18 26.21
CA LYS A 242 -18.97 -19.33 27.68
C LYS A 242 -17.66 -19.76 28.37
N LEU A 243 -16.90 -20.71 27.74
CA LEU A 243 -15.64 -21.20 28.28
C LEU A 243 -14.63 -20.07 28.54
N VAL A 244 -14.53 -19.12 27.61
CA VAL A 244 -13.65 -17.94 27.75
C VAL A 244 -14.16 -17.04 28.88
N LYS A 245 -15.47 -16.78 28.96
CA LYS A 245 -16.07 -15.96 30.02
C LYS A 245 -15.83 -16.57 31.40
N ASP A 246 -16.01 -17.87 31.53
CA ASP A 246 -15.79 -18.60 32.79
C ASP A 246 -14.31 -18.52 33.20
N TYR A 247 -13.41 -18.68 32.25
CA TYR A 247 -11.97 -18.50 32.52
C TYR A 247 -11.64 -17.06 32.95
N LEU A 248 -12.17 -16.04 32.28
CA LEU A 248 -11.93 -14.64 32.65
C LEU A 248 -12.43 -14.36 34.09
N ALA A 249 -13.63 -14.85 34.47
CA ALA A 249 -14.14 -14.72 35.80
C ALA A 249 -13.22 -15.35 36.86
N SER A 250 -12.59 -16.50 36.52
CA SER A 250 -11.64 -17.19 37.41
C SER A 250 -10.36 -16.40 37.64
N THR A 251 -9.99 -15.47 36.76
CA THR A 251 -8.78 -14.65 36.91
C THR A 251 -8.93 -13.49 37.91
N LYS A 252 -10.14 -13.28 38.47
CA LYS A 252 -10.43 -12.25 39.48
C LYS A 252 -9.94 -10.85 39.06
N GLY A 253 -10.12 -10.49 37.79
CA GLY A 253 -9.73 -9.18 37.23
C GLY A 253 -8.28 -9.06 36.77
N MET A 254 -7.49 -10.13 36.88
CA MET A 254 -6.11 -10.13 36.34
C MET A 254 -6.07 -10.16 34.82
N LEU A 255 -7.14 -10.61 34.15
CA LEU A 255 -7.29 -10.57 32.71
C LEU A 255 -8.68 -10.03 32.35
N THR A 256 -8.71 -9.00 31.52
CA THR A 256 -9.93 -8.43 30.95
C THR A 256 -9.82 -8.41 29.43
N LEU A 257 -10.83 -8.91 28.72
CA LEU A 257 -10.90 -8.83 27.26
C LEU A 257 -11.69 -7.60 26.81
N HIS A 258 -11.18 -6.96 25.77
CA HIS A 258 -11.83 -5.87 25.06
C HIS A 258 -11.89 -6.23 23.57
N PHE A 259 -13.00 -5.92 22.91
CA PHE A 259 -13.20 -6.30 21.52
C PHE A 259 -13.06 -5.10 20.59
N LEU A 260 -12.24 -5.25 19.56
CA LEU A 260 -12.14 -4.29 18.47
C LEU A 260 -13.48 -4.15 17.72
N PRO A 261 -13.75 -3.00 17.10
CA PRO A 261 -14.85 -2.88 16.14
C PRO A 261 -14.74 -3.94 15.04
N GLY A 262 -15.89 -4.46 14.62
CA GLY A 262 -15.92 -5.46 13.57
C GLY A 262 -15.31 -4.96 12.26
N TYR A 263 -14.62 -5.85 11.53
CA TYR A 263 -14.04 -5.56 10.21
C TYR A 263 -13.09 -4.34 10.17
N ALA A 264 -12.37 -4.09 11.25
CA ALA A 264 -11.39 -3.01 11.37
C ALA A 264 -10.00 -3.51 11.80
N PRO A 265 -9.36 -4.42 11.02
CA PRO A 265 -8.05 -4.99 11.36
C PRO A 265 -6.96 -3.91 11.43
N GLU A 266 -7.13 -2.81 10.69
CA GLU A 266 -6.19 -1.69 10.72
C GLU A 266 -6.01 -1.04 12.09
N LEU A 267 -6.94 -1.26 13.02
CA LEU A 267 -6.85 -0.79 14.41
C LEU A 267 -5.98 -1.69 15.28
N ASN A 268 -5.66 -2.90 14.82
CA ASN A 268 -4.84 -3.84 15.58
C ASN A 268 -3.34 -3.66 15.25
N PRO A 269 -2.51 -3.16 16.19
CA PRO A 269 -1.06 -3.06 15.96
C PRO A 269 -0.39 -4.40 15.69
N ASP A 270 -0.94 -5.52 16.18
CA ASP A 270 -0.38 -6.86 15.99
C ASP A 270 -0.45 -7.34 14.53
N GLU A 271 -1.40 -6.82 13.73
CA GLU A 271 -1.43 -7.02 12.27
C GLU A 271 -0.14 -6.49 11.59
N LEU A 272 0.43 -5.40 12.11
CA LEU A 272 1.69 -4.86 11.60
C LEU A 272 2.86 -5.77 11.97
N VAL A 273 2.82 -6.40 13.14
CA VAL A 273 3.78 -7.41 13.57
C VAL A 273 3.74 -8.59 12.59
N TRP A 274 2.55 -9.14 12.32
CA TRP A 274 2.38 -10.24 11.36
C TRP A 274 2.78 -9.87 9.94
N SER A 275 2.44 -8.65 9.51
CA SER A 275 2.88 -8.13 8.21
C SER A 275 4.41 -8.11 8.11
N HIS A 276 5.10 -7.68 9.17
CA HIS A 276 6.56 -7.70 9.23
C HIS A 276 7.11 -9.13 9.19
N VAL A 277 6.59 -10.02 10.04
CA VAL A 277 7.02 -11.43 10.10
C VAL A 277 6.86 -12.12 8.76
N LYS A 278 5.70 -11.96 8.10
CA LYS A 278 5.43 -12.54 6.78
C LYS A 278 6.37 -11.98 5.70
N ARG A 279 6.63 -10.67 5.69
CA ARG A 279 7.47 -10.04 4.65
C ARG A 279 8.96 -10.34 4.80
N THR A 280 9.47 -10.47 6.03
CA THR A 280 10.90 -10.66 6.30
C THR A 280 11.29 -12.11 6.53
N GLY A 281 10.30 -12.98 6.79
CA GLY A 281 10.48 -14.39 7.09
C GLY A 281 10.42 -15.31 5.88
N VAL A 282 9.58 -16.32 5.97
CA VAL A 282 9.48 -17.45 5.01
C VAL A 282 9.21 -16.96 3.58
N ALA A 283 8.47 -15.87 3.40
CA ALA A 283 8.18 -15.31 2.08
C ALA A 283 9.46 -14.92 1.28
N ARG A 284 10.52 -14.51 1.99
CA ARG A 284 11.82 -14.16 1.38
C ARG A 284 12.93 -15.16 1.65
N ARG A 285 12.70 -16.08 2.58
CA ARG A 285 13.65 -17.10 3.01
C ARG A 285 12.98 -18.46 2.97
N PRO A 286 12.74 -19.02 1.77
CA PRO A 286 12.09 -20.32 1.64
C PRO A 286 12.82 -21.38 2.43
N LEU A 287 12.09 -22.40 2.87
CA LEU A 287 12.66 -23.51 3.62
C LEU A 287 13.65 -24.29 2.76
N ARG A 288 14.79 -24.64 3.33
CA ARG A 288 15.74 -25.58 2.74
C ARG A 288 15.27 -27.03 3.02
N LYS A 289 15.88 -27.98 2.31
CA LYS A 289 15.63 -29.40 2.55
C LYS A 289 16.00 -29.76 4.01
N GLY A 290 15.06 -30.37 4.75
CA GLY A 290 15.23 -30.73 6.15
C GLY A 290 14.86 -29.66 7.18
N GLU A 291 14.65 -28.39 6.79
CA GLU A 291 14.19 -27.36 7.72
C GLU A 291 12.69 -27.53 8.03
N LYS A 292 12.31 -27.30 9.30
CA LYS A 292 10.91 -27.29 9.73
C LYS A 292 10.38 -25.85 9.77
N LEU A 293 9.16 -25.66 9.25
CA LEU A 293 8.50 -24.35 9.24
C LEU A 293 8.34 -23.79 10.66
N GLN A 294 7.94 -24.63 11.60
CA GLN A 294 7.73 -24.24 12.99
C GLN A 294 9.00 -23.63 13.60
N GLU A 295 10.12 -24.33 13.52
CA GLU A 295 11.42 -23.87 14.06
C GLU A 295 11.84 -22.51 13.48
N LYS A 296 11.58 -22.33 12.18
CA LYS A 296 11.92 -21.07 11.49
C LYS A 296 11.02 -19.90 11.93
N ILE A 297 9.73 -20.13 12.13
CA ILE A 297 8.80 -19.12 12.63
C ILE A 297 9.12 -18.80 14.10
N GLU A 298 9.37 -19.81 14.94
CA GLU A 298 9.73 -19.60 16.34
C GLU A 298 11.04 -18.82 16.48
N ALA A 299 12.04 -19.13 15.69
CA ALA A 299 13.31 -18.38 15.68
C ALA A 299 13.09 -16.90 15.28
N GLN A 300 12.21 -16.65 14.31
CA GLN A 300 11.87 -15.28 13.88
C GLN A 300 11.10 -14.53 14.97
N LEU A 301 10.12 -15.15 15.61
CA LEU A 301 9.36 -14.55 16.72
C LEU A 301 10.25 -14.31 17.94
N ALA A 302 11.16 -15.23 18.24
CA ALA A 302 12.15 -15.06 19.30
C ALA A 302 13.10 -13.88 19.02
N ALA A 303 13.54 -13.72 17.78
CA ALA A 303 14.34 -12.56 17.38
C ALA A 303 13.55 -11.24 17.51
N LEU A 304 12.28 -11.24 17.15
CA LEU A 304 11.39 -10.08 17.29
C LEU A 304 11.18 -9.72 18.77
N LYS A 305 11.00 -10.70 19.65
CA LYS A 305 10.89 -10.49 21.11
C LYS A 305 12.11 -9.77 21.69
N LYS A 306 13.30 -9.99 21.11
CA LYS A 306 14.54 -9.31 21.49
C LYS A 306 14.70 -7.90 20.87
N ALA A 307 13.72 -7.44 20.07
CA ALA A 307 13.76 -6.17 19.37
C ALA A 307 12.65 -5.18 19.81
N PRO A 308 12.59 -4.75 21.09
CA PRO A 308 11.49 -3.91 21.58
C PRO A 308 11.41 -2.54 20.90
N ARG A 309 12.53 -2.03 20.37
CA ARG A 309 12.54 -0.78 19.58
C ARG A 309 11.74 -0.94 18.27
N LEU A 310 11.86 -2.08 17.60
CA LEU A 310 11.13 -2.41 16.40
C LEU A 310 9.63 -2.59 16.72
N LEU A 311 9.28 -3.30 17.77
CA LEU A 311 7.89 -3.47 18.23
C LEU A 311 7.23 -2.13 18.51
N ARG A 312 7.89 -1.23 19.24
CA ARG A 312 7.38 0.14 19.47
C ARG A 312 7.18 0.93 18.18
N SER A 313 7.99 0.69 17.16
CA SER A 313 7.86 1.42 15.89
C SER A 313 6.56 1.10 15.14
N PHE A 314 5.98 -0.07 15.34
CA PHE A 314 4.69 -0.42 14.73
C PHE A 314 3.56 0.46 15.25
N PHE A 315 3.60 0.87 16.51
CA PHE A 315 2.60 1.77 17.11
C PHE A 315 2.66 3.22 16.58
N LYS A 316 3.72 3.58 15.81
CA LYS A 316 3.82 4.89 15.15
C LYS A 316 3.07 4.96 13.81
N ALA A 317 2.55 3.85 13.33
CA ALA A 317 1.77 3.84 12.08
C ALA A 317 0.47 4.65 12.27
N PRO A 318 0.05 5.48 11.29
CA PRO A 318 -1.11 6.35 11.44
C PRO A 318 -2.40 5.64 11.86
N SER A 319 -2.61 4.40 11.41
CA SER A 319 -3.81 3.61 11.74
C SER A 319 -3.92 3.22 13.22
N VAL A 320 -2.79 3.13 13.94
CA VAL A 320 -2.70 2.68 15.33
C VAL A 320 -2.09 3.73 16.27
N ALA A 321 -1.82 4.95 15.77
CA ALA A 321 -1.26 6.05 16.57
C ALA A 321 -2.14 6.40 17.79
N TYR A 322 -3.45 6.18 17.71
CA TYR A 322 -4.40 6.37 18.79
C TYR A 322 -4.01 5.63 20.09
N VAL A 323 -3.17 4.58 20.00
CA VAL A 323 -2.70 3.80 21.17
C VAL A 323 -1.66 4.56 21.99
N THR A 324 -0.87 5.43 21.37
CA THR A 324 0.26 6.13 22.01
C THR A 324 -0.11 7.47 22.60
N ASP A 325 -1.32 7.96 22.34
CA ASP A 325 -1.79 9.27 22.79
C ASP A 325 -2.30 9.27 24.25
N TRP A 326 -2.15 8.12 24.98
CA TRP A 326 -2.73 7.90 26.33
C TRP A 326 -1.74 7.37 27.38
#